data_b57727a6cd03f0b4c876e203689eda88
#
_entry.id   b57727a6cd03f0b4c876e203689eda88
#
_cell.length_a   1.000
_cell.length_b   1.000
_cell.length_c   1.000
_cell.angle_alpha   90.00
_cell.angle_beta   90.00
_cell.angle_gamma   90.00
#
_symmetry.space_group_name_H-M   'P 1'
#
loop_
_entity.id
_entity.type
_entity.pdbx_description
1 polymer ?
#
loop_
_entity_poly.entity_id
_entity_poly.type
_entity_poly.pdbx_seq_one_letter_code
_entity_poly.pdbx_strand_id
1 'polypeptide(L)'
;PEDPELHRVLRAVHRNATLANLQPREVLEERDPWWEHLERTQQRFEPWIWRQTERFLAGLSIWSHEQWRGSGNQNQSTYTGSSAKDQALLRMLCEDALPDRYPGRESDAVLRARLDKELDLIQQKEFVAYFLLNWDIVRYAQKQNFFYVGRGSGANSMVAYLLKITNVDPIELDLYFERFINLYRSAPPDFDIDFSWRDRPRLTEYIFKRFPHTALLGAVSTFQHRAVVRELGKVWGLPKSNIDELADGKLRDRDETARSILR
;
A
#
# COMPACT_ATOMS: atom_id res chain seq x y z
N PRO A 1 15.35 -15.45 15.37
CA PRO A 1 15.06 -16.45 14.36
C PRO A 1 15.68 -17.76 14.79
N GLU A 2 14.97 -18.85 14.57
CA GLU A 2 15.41 -20.20 14.89
C GLU A 2 16.63 -20.63 14.04
N ASP A 3 16.95 -19.86 13.00
CA ASP A 3 18.03 -20.12 12.06
C ASP A 3 18.93 -18.88 11.92
N PRO A 4 20.13 -18.89 12.54
CA PRO A 4 21.11 -17.81 12.41
C PRO A 4 21.60 -17.58 10.97
N GLU A 5 21.69 -18.62 10.15
CA GLU A 5 22.07 -18.49 8.74
C GLU A 5 21.00 -17.74 7.95
N LEU A 6 19.73 -18.09 8.13
CA LEU A 6 18.62 -17.38 7.52
C LEU A 6 18.63 -15.90 7.92
N HIS A 7 18.92 -15.58 9.19
CA HIS A 7 19.05 -14.20 9.66
C HIS A 7 20.18 -13.48 8.93
N ARG A 8 21.34 -14.09 8.76
CA ARG A 8 22.48 -13.52 8.01
C ARG A 8 22.09 -13.23 6.57
N VAL A 9 21.44 -14.16 5.89
CA VAL A 9 20.97 -13.98 4.51
C VAL A 9 19.98 -12.82 4.40
N LEU A 10 18.98 -12.75 5.29
CA LEU A 10 17.99 -11.68 5.30
C LEU A 10 18.65 -10.31 5.58
N ARG A 11 19.65 -10.24 6.45
CA ARG A 11 20.43 -9.00 6.67
C ARG A 11 21.22 -8.60 5.45
N ALA A 12 21.84 -9.55 4.74
CA ALA A 12 22.55 -9.27 3.49
C ALA A 12 21.61 -8.75 2.39
N VAL A 13 20.44 -9.36 2.22
CA VAL A 13 19.39 -8.88 1.30
C VAL A 13 18.97 -7.45 1.67
N HIS A 14 18.65 -7.19 2.94
CA HIS A 14 18.23 -5.88 3.42
C HIS A 14 19.29 -4.80 3.18
N ARG A 15 20.57 -5.15 3.35
CA ARG A 15 21.71 -4.22 3.15
C ARG A 15 22.15 -4.13 1.69
N ASN A 16 21.58 -4.94 0.81
CA ASN A 16 22.06 -5.11 -0.57
C ASN A 16 23.58 -5.38 -0.62
N ALA A 17 24.04 -6.28 0.24
CA ALA A 17 25.46 -6.63 0.42
C ALA A 17 25.64 -8.15 0.24
N THR A 18 26.90 -8.58 0.00
CA THR A 18 27.22 -10.01 0.04
C THR A 18 27.41 -10.48 1.50
N LEU A 19 27.25 -11.77 1.74
CA LEU A 19 27.49 -12.38 3.07
C LEU A 19 28.90 -12.09 3.61
N ALA A 20 29.89 -12.02 2.71
CA ALA A 20 31.28 -11.74 3.06
C ALA A 20 31.48 -10.28 3.55
N ASN A 21 30.61 -9.35 3.15
CA ASN A 21 30.72 -7.93 3.48
C ASN A 21 29.85 -7.52 4.68
N LEU A 22 29.13 -8.45 5.32
CA LEU A 22 28.39 -8.16 6.53
C LEU A 22 29.34 -7.94 7.72
N GLN A 23 29.12 -6.86 8.44
CA GLN A 23 29.88 -6.59 9.67
C GLN A 23 29.42 -7.53 10.79
N PRO A 24 30.30 -7.99 11.70
CA PRO A 24 29.94 -8.88 12.82
C PRO A 24 28.77 -8.33 13.65
N ARG A 25 28.73 -7.03 13.89
CA ARG A 25 27.66 -6.33 14.64
C ARG A 25 26.29 -6.34 13.93
N GLU A 26 26.24 -6.70 12.68
CA GLU A 26 25.02 -6.77 11.88
C GLU A 26 24.39 -8.16 11.87
N VAL A 27 25.10 -9.12 12.43
CA VAL A 27 24.69 -10.52 12.52
C VAL A 27 24.44 -10.84 13.99
N LEU A 28 23.33 -11.53 14.28
CA LEU A 28 23.13 -12.10 15.61
C LEU A 28 24.20 -13.17 15.83
N GLU A 29 24.95 -13.06 16.93
CA GLU A 29 25.85 -14.12 17.34
C GLU A 29 25.05 -15.38 17.62
N GLU A 30 25.60 -16.55 17.28
CA GLU A 30 24.98 -17.86 17.52
C GLU A 30 24.65 -18.12 19.00
N ARG A 31 25.11 -17.24 19.89
CA ARG A 31 24.97 -17.37 21.32
C ARG A 31 23.70 -16.72 21.82
N ASP A 32 22.74 -17.53 22.15
CA ASP A 32 21.51 -17.28 22.88
C ASP A 32 20.38 -16.62 22.06
N PRO A 33 19.49 -17.39 21.45
CA PRO A 33 18.14 -16.92 21.28
C PRO A 33 17.59 -16.64 22.68
N TRP A 34 17.65 -15.35 23.06
CA TRP A 34 17.29 -14.84 24.40
C TRP A 34 15.87 -15.22 24.86
N TRP A 35 15.03 -15.72 23.96
CA TRP A 35 13.69 -16.23 24.26
C TRP A 35 13.68 -17.73 24.61
N GLU A 36 14.74 -18.51 24.36
CA GLU A 36 14.73 -19.95 24.61
C GLU A 36 14.84 -20.30 26.10
N HIS A 37 15.31 -19.35 26.92
CA HIS A 37 15.50 -19.62 28.36
C HIS A 37 14.88 -18.48 29.19
N LEU A 38 13.56 -18.56 29.40
CA LEU A 38 12.83 -17.64 30.26
C LEU A 38 13.54 -17.44 31.61
N GLU A 39 14.07 -18.52 32.22
CA GLU A 39 14.81 -18.47 33.45
C GLU A 39 16.12 -17.66 33.36
N ARG A 40 16.89 -17.79 32.27
CA ARG A 40 18.09 -17.00 32.04
C ARG A 40 17.76 -15.51 31.75
N THR A 41 16.66 -15.27 31.10
CA THR A 41 16.19 -13.91 30.86
C THR A 41 15.76 -13.26 32.18
N GLN A 42 15.07 -13.99 33.05
CA GLN A 42 14.70 -13.51 34.37
C GLN A 42 15.92 -13.15 35.24
N GLN A 43 17.02 -13.89 35.13
CA GLN A 43 18.27 -13.62 35.87
C GLN A 43 19.06 -12.40 35.35
N ARG A 44 18.83 -11.96 34.09
CA ARG A 44 19.52 -10.81 33.47
C ARG A 44 18.93 -9.46 33.86
N PHE A 45 17.69 -9.44 34.31
CA PHE A 45 16.99 -8.20 34.62
C PHE A 45 16.61 -8.16 36.11
N GLU A 46 16.64 -6.95 36.66
CA GLU A 46 16.17 -6.72 38.03
C GLU A 46 14.71 -7.19 38.22
N PRO A 47 14.36 -7.79 39.35
CA PRO A 47 13.03 -8.36 39.56
C PRO A 47 11.87 -7.39 39.38
N TRP A 48 12.10 -6.08 39.54
CA TRP A 48 11.08 -5.06 39.33
C TRP A 48 10.74 -4.88 37.84
N ILE A 49 11.73 -5.00 36.93
CA ILE A 49 11.52 -4.92 35.48
C ILE A 49 10.61 -6.07 35.05
N TRP A 50 10.88 -7.26 35.57
CA TRP A 50 10.08 -8.45 35.27
C TRP A 50 8.64 -8.29 35.74
N ARG A 51 8.42 -7.82 37.00
CA ARG A 51 7.08 -7.53 37.52
C ARG A 51 6.33 -6.46 36.70
N GLN A 52 7.01 -5.44 36.16
CA GLN A 52 6.39 -4.45 35.28
C GLN A 52 5.98 -5.05 33.95
N THR A 53 6.83 -5.93 33.38
CA THR A 53 6.52 -6.67 32.15
C THR A 53 5.30 -7.57 32.33
N GLU A 54 5.24 -8.31 33.43
CA GLU A 54 4.06 -9.15 33.76
C GLU A 54 2.78 -8.33 33.91
N ARG A 55 2.85 -7.18 34.59
CA ARG A 55 1.70 -6.27 34.72
C ARG A 55 1.25 -5.70 33.38
N PHE A 56 2.21 -5.35 32.53
CA PHE A 56 1.93 -4.88 31.18
C PHE A 56 1.25 -5.97 30.35
N LEU A 57 1.81 -7.20 30.37
CA LEU A 57 1.25 -8.34 29.63
C LEU A 57 -0.11 -8.76 30.16
N ALA A 58 -0.34 -8.70 31.49
CA ALA A 58 -1.64 -9.00 32.10
C ALA A 58 -2.74 -7.97 31.70
N GLY A 59 -2.34 -6.75 31.33
CA GLY A 59 -3.24 -5.74 30.80
C GLY A 59 -3.52 -5.87 29.29
N LEU A 60 -2.77 -6.72 28.58
CA LEU A 60 -2.99 -6.97 27.16
C LEU A 60 -4.05 -8.05 26.98
N SER A 61 -5.09 -7.74 26.24
CA SER A 61 -6.05 -8.74 25.75
C SER A 61 -5.73 -9.08 24.30
N ILE A 62 -5.52 -10.38 24.01
CA ILE A 62 -5.45 -10.86 22.63
C ILE A 62 -6.90 -11.03 22.17
N TRP A 63 -7.31 -10.17 21.26
CA TRP A 63 -8.62 -10.33 20.63
C TRP A 63 -8.58 -11.54 19.71
N SER A 64 -9.50 -12.48 19.93
CA SER A 64 -9.66 -13.58 18.98
C SER A 64 -10.16 -13.03 17.65
N HIS A 65 -9.83 -13.71 16.55
CA HIS A 65 -10.31 -13.34 15.20
C HIS A 65 -11.85 -13.25 15.14
N GLU A 66 -12.56 -13.98 16.00
CA GLU A 66 -14.02 -13.93 16.11
C GLU A 66 -14.51 -12.66 16.80
N GLN A 67 -13.83 -12.20 17.85
CA GLN A 67 -14.13 -10.93 18.53
C GLN A 67 -13.85 -9.72 17.60
N TRP A 68 -12.86 -9.86 16.72
CA TRP A 68 -12.53 -8.82 15.74
C TRP A 68 -13.55 -8.74 14.59
N ARG A 69 -14.17 -9.86 14.20
CA ARG A 69 -15.22 -9.89 13.16
C ARG A 69 -16.49 -9.10 13.54
N GLY A 70 -16.70 -8.79 14.81
CA GLY A 70 -17.87 -8.06 15.29
C GLY A 70 -17.81 -6.54 15.09
N SER A 71 -16.67 -5.96 14.70
CA SER A 71 -16.50 -4.50 14.65
C SER A 71 -17.07 -3.84 13.38
N GLY A 72 -17.61 -4.59 12.41
CA GLY A 72 -18.16 -4.04 11.18
C GLY A 72 -17.13 -3.22 10.37
N ASN A 73 -17.60 -2.57 9.31
CA ASN A 73 -16.78 -1.66 8.51
C ASN A 73 -16.52 -0.36 9.30
N GLN A 74 -15.28 -0.10 9.69
CA GLN A 74 -14.83 1.10 10.41
C GLN A 74 -14.38 2.23 9.47
N ASN A 75 -14.51 2.05 8.15
CA ASN A 75 -14.14 3.09 7.21
C ASN A 75 -15.02 4.33 7.40
N GLN A 76 -14.42 5.49 7.19
CA GLN A 76 -15.12 6.76 7.28
C GLN A 76 -16.22 6.84 6.20
N SER A 77 -17.46 6.86 6.64
CA SER A 77 -18.65 6.86 5.76
C SER A 77 -19.02 8.25 5.25
N THR A 78 -18.52 9.32 5.89
CA THR A 78 -18.77 10.71 5.50
C THR A 78 -17.48 11.52 5.55
N TYR A 79 -17.33 12.48 4.65
CA TYR A 79 -16.20 13.41 4.63
C TYR A 79 -16.46 14.67 5.48
N THR A 80 -17.66 15.26 5.36
CA THR A 80 -18.07 16.47 6.10
C THR A 80 -18.84 16.17 7.39
N GLY A 81 -19.08 14.90 7.70
CA GLY A 81 -19.99 14.47 8.77
C GLY A 81 -21.46 14.38 8.36
N SER A 82 -21.78 14.61 7.08
CA SER A 82 -23.14 14.53 6.55
C SER A 82 -23.13 14.07 5.09
N SER A 83 -23.81 12.96 4.81
CA SER A 83 -23.91 12.41 3.45
C SER A 83 -24.52 13.42 2.46
N ALA A 84 -25.54 14.19 2.86
CA ALA A 84 -26.13 15.20 2.00
C ALA A 84 -25.17 16.35 1.66
N LYS A 85 -24.34 16.79 2.64
CA LYS A 85 -23.31 17.80 2.40
C LYS A 85 -22.19 17.26 1.50
N ASP A 86 -21.84 16.00 1.67
CA ASP A 86 -20.82 15.35 0.84
C ASP A 86 -21.27 15.25 -0.62
N GLN A 87 -22.52 14.88 -0.87
CA GLN A 87 -23.10 14.82 -2.22
C GLN A 87 -23.12 16.19 -2.87
N ALA A 88 -23.59 17.21 -2.13
CA ALA A 88 -23.58 18.59 -2.64
C ALA A 88 -22.16 19.08 -2.95
N LEU A 89 -21.20 18.78 -2.07
CA LEU A 89 -19.79 19.15 -2.27
C LEU A 89 -19.19 18.45 -3.48
N LEU A 90 -19.42 17.13 -3.63
CA LEU A 90 -18.89 16.36 -4.77
C LEU A 90 -19.43 16.92 -6.10
N ARG A 91 -20.75 17.17 -6.18
CA ARG A 91 -21.38 17.75 -7.36
C ARG A 91 -20.81 19.15 -7.67
N MET A 92 -20.72 20.02 -6.65
CA MET A 92 -20.16 21.37 -6.82
C MET A 92 -18.72 21.33 -7.36
N LEU A 93 -17.86 20.47 -6.80
CA LEU A 93 -16.48 20.33 -7.25
C LEU A 93 -16.38 19.86 -8.71
N CYS A 94 -17.27 18.97 -9.13
CA CYS A 94 -17.34 18.52 -10.52
C CYS A 94 -17.80 19.65 -11.46
N GLU A 95 -18.85 20.38 -11.07
CA GLU A 95 -19.37 21.51 -11.86
C GLU A 95 -18.31 22.61 -12.02
N ASP A 96 -17.62 22.96 -10.94
CA ASP A 96 -16.55 23.97 -10.93
C ASP A 96 -15.36 23.58 -11.81
N ALA A 97 -15.11 22.26 -11.97
CA ALA A 97 -14.01 21.76 -12.76
C ALA A 97 -14.31 21.58 -14.26
N LEU A 98 -15.60 21.59 -14.66
CA LEU A 98 -16.01 21.39 -16.06
C LEU A 98 -15.38 22.38 -17.04
N PRO A 99 -15.38 23.70 -16.77
CA PRO A 99 -14.77 24.67 -17.69
C PRO A 99 -13.27 24.47 -17.88
N ASP A 100 -12.59 24.03 -16.82
CA ASP A 100 -11.15 23.79 -16.83
C ASP A 100 -10.77 22.50 -17.59
N ARG A 101 -11.60 21.45 -17.46
CA ARG A 101 -11.35 20.13 -18.06
C ARG A 101 -11.95 19.94 -19.45
N TYR A 102 -13.07 20.62 -19.73
CA TYR A 102 -13.80 20.54 -20.99
C TYR A 102 -14.16 21.96 -21.52
N PRO A 103 -13.16 22.81 -21.82
CA PRO A 103 -13.40 24.19 -22.20
C PRO A 103 -14.29 24.28 -23.45
N GLY A 104 -15.35 25.08 -23.36
CA GLY A 104 -16.34 25.28 -24.43
C GLY A 104 -17.32 24.12 -24.63
N ARG A 105 -17.28 23.09 -23.77
CA ARG A 105 -18.18 21.94 -23.81
C ARG A 105 -18.98 21.76 -22.50
N GLU A 106 -19.02 22.76 -21.64
CA GLU A 106 -19.64 22.71 -20.32
C GLU A 106 -21.14 22.38 -20.35
N SER A 107 -21.81 22.77 -21.48
CA SER A 107 -23.23 22.53 -21.73
C SER A 107 -23.50 21.32 -22.65
N ASP A 108 -22.45 20.54 -22.99
CA ASP A 108 -22.60 19.34 -23.82
C ASP A 108 -23.48 18.30 -23.11
N ALA A 109 -24.59 17.95 -23.75
CA ALA A 109 -25.60 17.07 -23.21
C ALA A 109 -25.03 15.66 -22.91
N VAL A 110 -24.05 15.18 -23.70
CA VAL A 110 -23.40 13.88 -23.50
C VAL A 110 -22.54 13.91 -22.25
N LEU A 111 -21.74 14.98 -22.07
CA LEU A 111 -20.91 15.16 -20.86
C LEU A 111 -21.78 15.25 -19.61
N ARG A 112 -22.86 16.05 -19.68
CA ARG A 112 -23.79 16.22 -18.55
C ARG A 112 -24.49 14.91 -18.19
N ALA A 113 -25.01 14.18 -19.14
CA ALA A 113 -25.64 12.87 -18.91
C ALA A 113 -24.64 11.85 -18.30
N ARG A 114 -23.38 11.87 -18.77
CA ARG A 114 -22.34 11.01 -18.21
C ARG A 114 -22.01 11.38 -16.77
N LEU A 115 -21.84 12.67 -16.47
CA LEU A 115 -21.55 13.14 -15.12
C LEU A 115 -22.69 12.79 -14.16
N ASP A 116 -23.93 13.06 -14.52
CA ASP A 116 -25.09 12.72 -13.68
C ASP A 116 -25.19 11.24 -13.42
N LYS A 117 -25.01 10.41 -14.43
CA LYS A 117 -25.01 8.94 -14.28
C LYS A 117 -23.92 8.45 -13.32
N GLU A 118 -22.69 8.99 -13.43
CA GLU A 118 -21.60 8.61 -12.53
C GLU A 118 -21.87 9.07 -11.08
N LEU A 119 -22.31 10.32 -10.89
CA LEU A 119 -22.65 10.85 -9.57
C LEU A 119 -23.76 10.03 -8.90
N ASP A 120 -24.80 9.66 -9.65
CA ASP A 120 -25.90 8.83 -9.13
C ASP A 120 -25.40 7.44 -8.70
N LEU A 121 -24.56 6.78 -9.50
CA LEU A 121 -23.98 5.48 -9.14
C LEU A 121 -23.04 5.57 -7.93
N ILE A 122 -22.21 6.60 -7.85
CA ILE A 122 -21.32 6.86 -6.71
C ILE A 122 -22.13 7.07 -5.43
N GLN A 123 -23.24 7.81 -5.53
CA GLN A 123 -24.17 8.03 -4.41
C GLN A 123 -24.88 6.75 -3.99
N GLN A 124 -25.47 6.01 -4.94
CA GLN A 124 -26.19 4.75 -4.66
C GLN A 124 -25.28 3.69 -4.00
N LYS A 125 -23.99 3.72 -4.32
CA LYS A 125 -22.98 2.82 -3.76
C LYS A 125 -22.32 3.33 -2.48
N GLU A 126 -22.73 4.50 -1.99
CA GLU A 126 -22.16 5.12 -0.78
C GLU A 126 -20.63 5.41 -0.91
N PHE A 127 -20.14 5.66 -2.13
CA PHE A 127 -18.71 5.93 -2.38
C PHE A 127 -18.36 7.42 -2.38
N VAL A 128 -19.31 8.32 -2.10
CA VAL A 128 -19.09 9.79 -2.14
C VAL A 128 -17.93 10.20 -1.24
N ALA A 129 -17.91 9.74 0.01
CA ALA A 129 -16.83 10.05 0.95
C ALA A 129 -15.48 9.55 0.44
N TYR A 130 -15.43 8.38 -0.18
CA TYR A 130 -14.21 7.81 -0.76
C TYR A 130 -13.63 8.69 -1.87
N PHE A 131 -14.45 9.22 -2.77
CA PHE A 131 -14.01 10.17 -3.80
C PHE A 131 -13.52 11.48 -3.19
N LEU A 132 -14.21 12.02 -2.19
CA LEU A 132 -13.81 13.25 -1.51
C LEU A 132 -12.52 13.11 -0.69
N LEU A 133 -12.28 11.96 -0.07
CA LEU A 133 -11.03 11.66 0.61
C LEU A 133 -9.84 11.68 -0.38
N ASN A 134 -9.99 11.00 -1.52
CA ASN A 134 -8.96 10.99 -2.56
C ASN A 134 -8.75 12.40 -3.16
N TRP A 135 -9.81 13.16 -3.37
CA TRP A 135 -9.72 14.56 -3.80
C TRP A 135 -8.95 15.43 -2.80
N ASP A 136 -9.20 15.29 -1.49
CA ASP A 136 -8.49 16.07 -0.46
C ASP A 136 -6.98 15.79 -0.48
N ILE A 137 -6.60 14.52 -0.63
CA ILE A 137 -5.21 14.07 -0.74
C ILE A 137 -4.54 14.70 -1.98
N VAL A 138 -5.19 14.58 -3.13
CA VAL A 138 -4.68 15.13 -4.40
C VAL A 138 -4.61 16.65 -4.36
N ARG A 139 -5.61 17.31 -3.80
CA ARG A 139 -5.62 18.77 -3.62
C ARG A 139 -4.45 19.25 -2.77
N TYR A 140 -4.13 18.51 -1.69
CA TYR A 140 -2.95 18.81 -0.88
C TYR A 140 -1.66 18.66 -1.71
N ALA A 141 -1.53 17.58 -2.45
CA ALA A 141 -0.37 17.34 -3.31
C ALA A 141 -0.18 18.47 -4.34
N GLN A 142 -1.26 18.90 -4.99
CA GLN A 142 -1.23 20.02 -5.94
C GLN A 142 -0.77 21.33 -5.28
N LYS A 143 -1.29 21.65 -4.07
CA LYS A 143 -0.89 22.83 -3.31
C LYS A 143 0.60 22.82 -2.91
N GLN A 144 1.18 21.63 -2.75
CA GLN A 144 2.59 21.46 -2.45
C GLN A 144 3.46 21.31 -3.69
N ASN A 145 2.87 21.36 -4.91
CA ASN A 145 3.52 21.08 -6.18
C ASN A 145 4.19 19.68 -6.23
N PHE A 146 3.57 18.68 -5.57
CA PHE A 146 4.01 17.30 -5.68
C PHE A 146 3.55 16.71 -7.01
N PHE A 147 4.48 16.02 -7.68
CA PHE A 147 4.13 15.24 -8.86
C PHE A 147 3.45 13.94 -8.43
N TYR A 148 2.34 13.61 -9.09
CA TYR A 148 1.62 12.36 -8.87
C TYR A 148 0.99 11.83 -10.16
N VAL A 149 0.72 10.53 -10.17
CA VAL A 149 0.00 9.86 -11.26
C VAL A 149 -1.13 9.03 -10.65
N GLY A 150 -2.37 9.35 -11.04
CA GLY A 150 -3.53 8.54 -10.65
C GLY A 150 -3.78 7.45 -11.68
N ARG A 151 -3.87 6.22 -11.22
CA ARG A 151 -4.17 5.01 -11.99
C ARG A 151 -5.13 4.10 -11.20
N GLY A 152 -5.34 2.89 -11.67
CA GLY A 152 -6.31 1.96 -11.08
C GLY A 152 -7.66 1.99 -11.80
N SER A 153 -8.59 1.19 -11.34
CA SER A 153 -9.89 1.06 -12.00
C SER A 153 -10.75 2.32 -11.88
N GLY A 154 -10.56 3.11 -10.82
CA GLY A 154 -11.23 4.39 -10.62
C GLY A 154 -10.78 5.49 -11.59
N ALA A 155 -9.62 5.33 -12.24
CA ALA A 155 -9.11 6.28 -13.21
C ALA A 155 -9.97 6.39 -14.51
N ASN A 156 -10.94 5.48 -14.69
CA ASN A 156 -11.89 5.54 -15.83
C ASN A 156 -13.14 6.39 -15.53
N SER A 157 -13.19 7.02 -14.37
CA SER A 157 -14.31 7.86 -13.96
C SER A 157 -14.12 9.30 -14.41
N MET A 158 -15.16 9.88 -15.02
CA MET A 158 -15.23 11.31 -15.32
C MET A 158 -15.17 12.15 -14.03
N VAL A 159 -15.82 11.69 -12.96
CA VAL A 159 -15.74 12.34 -11.64
C VAL A 159 -14.30 12.36 -11.13
N ALA A 160 -13.56 11.25 -11.25
CA ALA A 160 -12.14 11.21 -10.86
C ALA A 160 -11.26 12.14 -11.72
N TYR A 161 -11.56 12.27 -13.01
CA TYR A 161 -10.89 13.20 -13.92
C TYR A 161 -11.17 14.66 -13.55
N LEU A 162 -12.42 15.01 -13.28
CA LEU A 162 -12.82 16.36 -12.84
C LEU A 162 -12.17 16.73 -11.49
N LEU A 163 -12.11 15.79 -10.55
CA LEU A 163 -11.44 15.97 -9.26
C LEU A 163 -9.90 15.98 -9.33
N LYS A 164 -9.33 15.83 -10.52
CA LYS A 164 -7.88 15.76 -10.75
C LYS A 164 -7.20 14.56 -10.07
N ILE A 165 -7.95 13.53 -9.68
CA ILE A 165 -7.41 12.27 -9.15
C ILE A 165 -6.65 11.52 -10.25
N THR A 166 -7.15 11.59 -11.48
CA THR A 166 -6.48 11.08 -12.69
C THR A 166 -6.35 12.18 -13.75
N ASN A 167 -5.38 11.99 -14.67
CA ASN A 167 -5.24 12.82 -15.87
C ASN A 167 -5.73 12.11 -17.13
N VAL A 168 -6.30 10.92 -17.00
CA VAL A 168 -6.90 10.18 -18.11
C VAL A 168 -8.31 10.70 -18.36
N ASP A 169 -8.56 11.24 -19.54
CA ASP A 169 -9.90 11.68 -19.95
C ASP A 169 -10.72 10.49 -20.44
N PRO A 170 -11.75 10.07 -19.69
CA PRO A 170 -12.53 8.90 -20.04
C PRO A 170 -13.47 9.14 -21.23
N ILE A 171 -13.77 10.39 -21.57
CA ILE A 171 -14.61 10.75 -22.70
C ILE A 171 -13.80 10.70 -23.99
N GLU A 172 -12.61 11.31 -23.99
CA GLU A 172 -11.71 11.29 -25.15
C GLU A 172 -11.30 9.87 -25.54
N LEU A 173 -11.07 9.02 -24.52
CA LEU A 173 -10.64 7.63 -24.71
C LEU A 173 -11.80 6.62 -24.78
N ASP A 174 -13.04 7.08 -24.78
CA ASP A 174 -14.26 6.24 -24.80
C ASP A 174 -14.22 5.11 -23.76
N LEU A 175 -13.90 5.45 -22.50
CA LEU A 175 -13.74 4.48 -21.45
C LEU A 175 -15.06 4.15 -20.76
N TYR A 176 -15.29 2.85 -20.57
CA TYR A 176 -16.48 2.32 -19.89
C TYR A 176 -16.37 2.45 -18.38
N PHE A 177 -17.15 3.33 -17.77
CA PHE A 177 -17.24 3.51 -16.33
C PHE A 177 -17.85 2.30 -15.61
N GLU A 178 -18.90 1.73 -16.18
CA GLU A 178 -19.69 0.62 -15.60
C GLU A 178 -18.87 -0.67 -15.42
N ARG A 179 -17.75 -0.79 -16.10
CA ARG A 179 -16.81 -1.90 -15.88
C ARG A 179 -16.25 -1.90 -14.45
N PHE A 180 -16.11 -0.72 -13.84
CA PHE A 180 -15.42 -0.51 -12.56
C PHE A 180 -16.34 -0.09 -11.44
N ILE A 181 -17.45 0.61 -11.74
CA ILE A 181 -18.53 0.92 -10.81
C ILE A 181 -19.85 0.52 -11.45
N ASN A 182 -20.50 -0.47 -10.87
CA ASN A 182 -21.81 -0.94 -11.29
C ASN A 182 -22.61 -1.41 -10.07
N LEU A 183 -23.89 -1.67 -10.26
CA LEU A 183 -24.80 -2.05 -9.17
C LEU A 183 -24.42 -3.37 -8.47
N TYR A 184 -23.70 -4.26 -9.14
CA TYR A 184 -23.31 -5.57 -8.61
C TYR A 184 -22.02 -5.53 -7.80
N ARG A 185 -21.21 -4.52 -7.95
CA ARG A 185 -19.94 -4.39 -7.22
C ARG A 185 -20.16 -3.81 -5.83
N SER A 186 -19.73 -4.52 -4.78
CA SER A 186 -19.84 -4.09 -3.38
C SER A 186 -18.66 -3.24 -2.90
N ALA A 187 -17.48 -3.40 -3.51
CA ALA A 187 -16.28 -2.65 -3.14
C ALA A 187 -16.10 -1.40 -4.02
N PRO A 188 -15.57 -0.28 -3.50
CA PRO A 188 -15.24 0.88 -4.32
C PRO A 188 -14.19 0.53 -5.38
N PRO A 189 -14.10 1.33 -6.46
CA PRO A 189 -12.99 1.20 -7.39
C PRO A 189 -11.68 1.56 -6.69
N ASP A 190 -10.59 0.95 -7.11
CA ASP A 190 -9.26 1.28 -6.61
C ASP A 190 -8.73 2.56 -7.27
N PHE A 191 -8.22 3.46 -6.43
CA PHE A 191 -7.38 4.59 -6.83
C PHE A 191 -5.94 4.33 -6.36
N ASP A 192 -5.07 4.03 -7.32
CA ASP A 192 -3.64 3.94 -7.10
C ASP A 192 -3.02 5.31 -7.43
N ILE A 193 -2.63 6.06 -6.42
CA ILE A 193 -2.02 7.38 -6.63
C ILE A 193 -0.53 7.28 -6.30
N ASP A 194 0.28 7.26 -7.36
CA ASP A 194 1.73 7.14 -7.23
C ASP A 194 2.35 8.51 -6.96
N PHE A 195 3.15 8.60 -5.91
CA PHE A 195 3.91 9.78 -5.53
C PHE A 195 5.41 9.51 -5.56
N SER A 196 6.20 10.56 -5.81
CA SER A 196 7.65 10.50 -5.66
C SER A 196 8.03 9.99 -4.27
N TRP A 197 9.07 9.16 -4.19
CA TRP A 197 9.62 8.71 -2.89
C TRP A 197 10.04 9.88 -1.99
N ARG A 198 10.36 11.04 -2.55
CA ARG A 198 10.74 12.26 -1.81
C ARG A 198 9.52 12.92 -1.15
N ASP A 199 8.37 12.91 -1.81
CA ASP A 199 7.16 13.62 -1.40
C ASP A 199 6.24 12.74 -0.54
N ARG A 200 6.30 11.43 -0.74
CA ARG A 200 5.45 10.44 -0.04
C ARG A 200 5.49 10.56 1.49
N PRO A 201 6.65 10.77 2.16
CA PRO A 201 6.66 10.93 3.63
C PRO A 201 5.84 12.14 4.10
N ARG A 202 5.94 13.28 3.41
CA ARG A 202 5.19 14.50 3.73
C ARG A 202 3.70 14.34 3.48
N LEU A 203 3.34 13.64 2.41
CA LEU A 203 1.95 13.30 2.13
C LEU A 203 1.37 12.36 3.20
N THR A 204 2.11 11.34 3.59
CA THR A 204 1.71 10.40 4.65
C THR A 204 1.48 11.16 5.97
N GLU A 205 2.38 12.07 6.34
CA GLU A 205 2.22 12.92 7.52
C GLU A 205 0.94 13.78 7.44
N TYR A 206 0.66 14.37 6.26
CA TYR A 206 -0.57 15.11 6.03
C TYR A 206 -1.81 14.23 6.26
N ILE A 207 -1.84 13.02 5.68
CA ILE A 207 -2.96 12.09 5.80
C ILE A 207 -3.22 11.76 7.28
N PHE A 208 -2.18 11.41 8.05
CA PHE A 208 -2.31 11.09 9.47
C PHE A 208 -2.77 12.29 10.31
N LYS A 209 -2.33 13.51 9.99
CA LYS A 209 -2.79 14.72 10.67
C LYS A 209 -4.24 15.07 10.30
N ARG A 210 -4.59 14.88 9.04
CA ARG A 210 -5.91 15.26 8.50
C ARG A 210 -7.00 14.28 8.90
N PHE A 211 -6.66 13.00 8.97
CA PHE A 211 -7.55 11.88 9.25
C PHE A 211 -7.03 11.08 10.46
N PRO A 212 -7.40 11.44 11.69
CA PRO A 212 -6.78 10.89 12.91
C PRO A 212 -7.01 9.39 13.12
N HIS A 213 -7.98 8.79 12.45
CA HIS A 213 -8.26 7.35 12.53
C HIS A 213 -7.61 6.54 11.38
N THR A 214 -6.60 7.10 10.74
CA THR A 214 -5.87 6.42 9.66
C THR A 214 -4.85 5.43 10.23
N ALA A 215 -4.75 4.26 9.60
CA ALA A 215 -3.70 3.28 9.84
C ALA A 215 -3.05 2.83 8.53
N LEU A 216 -1.77 2.51 8.58
CA LEU A 216 -1.10 1.86 7.44
C LEU A 216 -1.50 0.38 7.40
N LEU A 217 -1.73 -0.13 6.19
CA LEU A 217 -1.87 -1.56 6.01
C LEU A 217 -0.53 -2.25 6.33
N GLY A 218 -0.59 -3.29 7.18
CA GLY A 218 0.53 -4.17 7.47
C GLY A 218 0.77 -5.15 6.33
N ALA A 219 1.05 -4.64 5.13
CA ALA A 219 1.32 -5.49 3.98
C ALA A 219 2.70 -6.12 4.10
N VAL A 220 2.75 -7.45 3.92
CA VAL A 220 4.00 -8.21 3.84
C VAL A 220 4.28 -8.49 2.36
N SER A 221 5.43 -7.98 1.88
CA SER A 221 5.90 -8.33 0.54
C SER A 221 6.63 -9.67 0.60
N THR A 222 6.17 -10.62 -0.21
CA THR A 222 6.83 -11.92 -0.39
C THR A 222 7.60 -11.95 -1.70
N PHE A 223 8.74 -12.63 -1.69
CA PHE A 223 9.49 -12.84 -2.92
C PHE A 223 8.86 -13.96 -3.76
N GLN A 224 8.59 -13.68 -5.02
CA GLN A 224 8.31 -14.69 -6.03
C GLN A 224 9.59 -15.48 -6.34
N HIS A 225 9.46 -16.70 -6.84
CA HIS A 225 10.60 -17.60 -7.10
C HIS A 225 11.79 -16.93 -7.82
N ARG A 226 11.54 -16.20 -8.92
CA ARG A 226 12.60 -15.49 -9.66
C ARG A 226 13.27 -14.39 -8.82
N ALA A 227 12.52 -13.70 -7.97
CA ALA A 227 13.06 -12.69 -7.07
C ALA A 227 13.92 -13.32 -5.97
N VAL A 228 13.49 -14.46 -5.41
CA VAL A 228 14.27 -15.22 -4.42
C VAL A 228 15.62 -15.60 -5.04
N VAL A 229 15.64 -16.21 -6.22
CA VAL A 229 16.88 -16.60 -6.91
C VAL A 229 17.79 -15.40 -7.13
N ARG A 230 17.23 -14.26 -7.57
CA ARG A 230 18.02 -13.04 -7.79
C ARG A 230 18.61 -12.46 -6.52
N GLU A 231 17.83 -12.34 -5.47
CA GLU A 231 18.32 -11.78 -4.20
C GLU A 231 19.34 -12.71 -3.53
N LEU A 232 19.11 -14.01 -3.52
CA LEU A 232 20.09 -14.97 -3.04
C LEU A 232 21.36 -14.94 -3.87
N GLY A 233 21.27 -14.97 -5.20
CA GLY A 233 22.44 -14.88 -6.08
C GLY A 233 23.32 -13.66 -5.80
N LYS A 234 22.72 -12.49 -5.57
CA LYS A 234 23.46 -11.28 -5.20
C LYS A 234 24.18 -11.45 -3.84
N VAL A 235 23.50 -12.00 -2.85
CA VAL A 235 24.04 -12.21 -1.50
C VAL A 235 25.23 -13.15 -1.51
N TRP A 236 25.21 -14.19 -2.37
CA TRP A 236 26.34 -15.09 -2.60
C TRP A 236 27.39 -14.54 -3.57
N GLY A 237 27.19 -13.35 -4.13
CA GLY A 237 28.14 -12.72 -5.02
C GLY A 237 28.22 -13.34 -6.42
N LEU A 238 27.17 -13.99 -6.88
CA LEU A 238 27.14 -14.57 -8.22
C LEU A 238 27.13 -13.47 -9.30
N PRO A 239 27.82 -13.68 -10.44
CA PRO A 239 27.71 -12.81 -11.61
C PRO A 239 26.27 -12.71 -12.10
N LYS A 240 25.90 -11.53 -12.63
CA LYS A 240 24.55 -11.28 -13.12
C LYS A 240 24.08 -12.30 -14.17
N SER A 241 24.98 -12.69 -15.08
CA SER A 241 24.69 -13.71 -16.11
C SER A 241 24.22 -15.02 -15.50
N ASN A 242 24.91 -15.50 -14.46
CA ASN A 242 24.56 -16.74 -13.77
C ASN A 242 23.24 -16.63 -13.02
N ILE A 243 22.99 -15.46 -12.39
CA ILE A 243 21.72 -15.16 -11.71
C ILE A 243 20.56 -15.18 -12.72
N ASP A 244 20.73 -14.58 -13.88
CA ASP A 244 19.69 -14.54 -14.92
C ASP A 244 19.39 -15.94 -15.47
N GLU A 245 20.41 -16.77 -15.69
CA GLU A 245 20.24 -18.16 -16.13
C GLU A 245 19.48 -19.00 -15.07
N LEU A 246 19.84 -18.86 -13.79
CA LEU A 246 19.16 -19.54 -12.68
C LEU A 246 17.70 -19.08 -12.56
N ALA A 247 17.47 -17.76 -12.64
CA ALA A 247 16.13 -17.18 -12.51
C ALA A 247 15.19 -17.56 -13.66
N ASP A 248 15.73 -17.74 -14.88
CA ASP A 248 14.96 -18.11 -16.06
C ASP A 248 14.68 -19.63 -16.16
N GLY A 249 15.21 -20.42 -15.23
CA GLY A 249 14.99 -21.87 -15.16
C GLY A 249 15.71 -22.67 -16.23
N LYS A 250 16.63 -22.05 -16.98
CA LYS A 250 17.40 -22.69 -18.03
C LYS A 250 18.35 -23.81 -17.53
N LEU A 251 18.60 -23.80 -16.20
CA LEU A 251 19.45 -24.78 -15.50
C LEU A 251 18.69 -25.97 -14.93
N ARG A 252 17.36 -26.07 -15.12
CA ARG A 252 16.56 -27.20 -14.59
C ARG A 252 16.99 -28.56 -15.15
N ASP A 253 17.62 -28.62 -16.31
CA ASP A 253 18.08 -29.87 -16.96
C ASP A 253 19.57 -30.18 -16.76
N ARG A 254 20.31 -29.34 -16.01
CA ARG A 254 21.75 -29.55 -15.79
C ARG A 254 22.12 -29.46 -14.32
N ASP A 255 21.73 -30.46 -13.54
CA ASP A 255 22.06 -30.56 -12.11
C ASP A 255 23.58 -30.41 -11.81
N GLU A 256 24.48 -30.78 -12.70
CA GLU A 256 25.91 -30.61 -12.55
C GLU A 256 26.40 -29.18 -12.67
N THR A 257 25.80 -28.37 -13.56
CA THR A 257 26.21 -26.98 -13.74
C THR A 257 25.71 -26.10 -12.58
N ALA A 258 24.49 -26.34 -12.06
CA ALA A 258 23.97 -25.65 -10.88
C ALA A 258 24.82 -25.93 -9.64
N ARG A 259 25.25 -27.18 -9.44
CA ARG A 259 26.15 -27.57 -8.34
C ARG A 259 27.56 -26.99 -8.47
N SER A 260 28.06 -26.76 -9.70
CA SER A 260 29.38 -26.14 -9.91
C SER A 260 29.38 -24.63 -9.66
N ILE A 261 28.24 -23.96 -9.83
CA ILE A 261 28.07 -22.51 -9.59
C ILE A 261 27.92 -22.23 -8.09
N LEU A 262 27.41 -23.20 -7.32
CA LEU A 262 27.18 -23.07 -5.88
C LEU A 262 28.34 -23.58 -5.01
N ARG A 263 29.41 -24.11 -5.61
CA ARG A 263 30.68 -24.45 -4.96
C ARG A 263 31.68 -23.30 -5.10
#